data_5b3dde9be69554fc576c343f25c56714
#
_entry.id   5b3dde9be69554fc576c343f25c56714
#
_cell.length_a   1.000
_cell.length_b   1.000
_cell.length_c   1.000
_cell.angle_alpha   90.00
_cell.angle_beta   90.00
_cell.angle_gamma   90.00
#
_symmetry.space_group_name_H-M   'P 1'
#
loop_
_entity.id
_entity.type
_entity.pdbx_description
1 polymer ?
#
loop_
_entity_poly.entity_id
_entity_poly.type
_entity_poly.pdbx_seq_one_letter_code
_entity_poly.pdbx_strand_id
1 'polypeptide(L)'
;MLHPFLPWLTGSLLLVGPRPDAGSRARWAPTAAVVHTADGADFPASTRFDAVVLLGLLSRRDDGGGCALDATIAWAQERLRTGGRLILVVDNALSLHGLASGSETAGERGFPSLEGRPRSDGARLPTRAGLKRSLGARGLVHQDWWFPFPDQGRPLSLVAERGLARPGGFDPGMLAIGAAGPEPAACAGALFSPRRAWGPVADLGLTGDLAPAFAVAASEAPLPPDDRLAIHLGLRRRPEFERLVTFAEAGSRIAVRRARVNPDLPAAVAGVTNLLPSETYAPGSLWSADLEARLAREGWCPDAVAAWAGTWLEAVSRCFAAGARMGPDTLLPARALDAIPKNLVSGTNRTFIDLEWDLGVPLDAGHLAVRGLVNALTDAPDWRPGGGSGLILLDALRTLLPRLGYALDDAQLADRLARESRFQSIVSDRVIERGLGWAAATRLPAGGPARSGANPRAALVEASAEIARLREENAALRAARTADAAAHADTERESARRTDRVIAYAAELHRARDHLQNTLDARRASSAYGRRLPLRLLRLLRGTP
;
A
#
# COMPACT_ATOMS: atom_id res chain seq x y z
N MET A 1 10.00 -6.30 2.14
CA MET A 1 9.83 -7.63 2.69
C MET A 1 11.14 -8.30 3.16
N LEU A 2 12.20 -8.36 2.37
CA LEU A 2 13.44 -9.04 2.73
C LEU A 2 14.28 -8.32 3.80
N HIS A 3 13.83 -7.20 4.30
CA HIS A 3 14.57 -6.37 5.27
C HIS A 3 15.07 -7.12 6.51
N PRO A 4 14.32 -8.05 7.12
CA PRO A 4 14.83 -8.83 8.25
C PRO A 4 16.06 -9.65 7.92
N PHE A 5 16.15 -10.12 6.70
CA PHE A 5 17.18 -11.06 6.24
C PHE A 5 18.39 -10.39 5.60
N LEU A 6 18.36 -9.06 5.38
CA LEU A 6 19.46 -8.33 4.74
C LEU A 6 20.84 -8.62 5.36
N PRO A 7 20.99 -8.73 6.69
CA PRO A 7 22.29 -9.07 7.29
C PRO A 7 22.81 -10.45 6.90
N TRP A 8 21.94 -11.34 6.41
CA TRP A 8 22.29 -12.72 6.05
C TRP A 8 22.40 -12.96 4.55
N LEU A 9 22.03 -11.96 3.74
CA LEU A 9 22.12 -11.99 2.28
C LEU A 9 23.53 -11.57 1.84
N THR A 10 24.49 -12.47 2.00
CA THR A 10 25.89 -12.26 1.61
C THR A 10 26.31 -13.31 0.59
N GLY A 11 27.35 -13.03 -0.21
CA GLY A 11 27.86 -13.97 -1.20
C GLY A 11 27.00 -14.06 -2.47
N SER A 12 26.79 -15.27 -2.99
CA SER A 12 25.97 -15.51 -4.18
C SER A 12 24.50 -15.74 -3.81
N LEU A 13 23.60 -15.00 -4.44
CA LEU A 13 22.17 -15.03 -4.16
C LEU A 13 21.38 -15.38 -5.42
N LEU A 14 20.53 -16.38 -5.35
CA LEU A 14 19.49 -16.66 -6.35
C LEU A 14 18.17 -16.07 -5.87
N LEU A 15 17.62 -15.12 -6.62
CA LEU A 15 16.29 -14.56 -6.36
C LEU A 15 15.32 -15.07 -7.41
N VAL A 16 14.24 -15.72 -6.96
CA VAL A 16 13.18 -16.28 -7.80
C VAL A 16 11.86 -15.59 -7.50
N GLY A 17 11.20 -15.09 -8.52
CA GLY A 17 9.91 -14.40 -8.40
C GLY A 17 9.88 -13.08 -9.16
N PRO A 18 8.96 -12.18 -8.81
CA PRO A 18 8.86 -10.88 -9.46
C PRO A 18 10.18 -10.11 -9.42
N ARG A 19 10.53 -9.49 -10.55
CA ARG A 19 11.78 -8.73 -10.66
C ARG A 19 11.78 -7.55 -9.69
N PRO A 20 12.76 -7.43 -8.80
CA PRO A 20 12.86 -6.29 -7.90
C PRO A 20 13.15 -5.00 -8.68
N ASP A 21 12.60 -3.89 -8.23
CA ASP A 21 12.93 -2.57 -8.76
C ASP A 21 14.40 -2.18 -8.49
N ALA A 22 14.89 -1.15 -9.19
CA ALA A 22 16.28 -0.71 -9.10
C ALA A 22 16.67 -0.28 -7.67
N GLY A 23 15.76 0.37 -6.94
CA GLY A 23 15.99 0.79 -5.55
C GLY A 23 16.12 -0.39 -4.60
N SER A 24 15.27 -1.41 -4.74
CA SER A 24 15.37 -2.66 -3.98
C SER A 24 16.68 -3.39 -4.28
N ARG A 25 17.10 -3.44 -5.55
CA ARG A 25 18.39 -4.02 -5.94
C ARG A 25 19.58 -3.30 -5.31
N ALA A 26 19.60 -1.97 -5.36
CA ALA A 26 20.67 -1.17 -4.80
C ALA A 26 20.85 -1.41 -3.29
N ARG A 27 19.76 -1.70 -2.58
CA ARG A 27 19.80 -2.02 -1.13
C ARG A 27 20.39 -3.41 -0.84
N TRP A 28 20.36 -4.35 -1.78
CA TRP A 28 20.89 -5.71 -1.59
C TRP A 28 22.28 -5.90 -2.21
N ALA A 29 22.58 -5.15 -3.26
CA ALA A 29 23.81 -5.28 -4.04
C ALA A 29 25.14 -5.07 -3.29
N PRO A 30 25.21 -4.29 -2.17
CA PRO A 30 26.51 -4.08 -1.52
C PRO A 30 27.14 -5.35 -0.96
N THR A 31 26.34 -6.39 -0.68
CA THR A 31 26.79 -7.59 0.05
C THR A 31 26.62 -8.90 -0.70
N ALA A 32 25.93 -8.90 -1.85
CA ALA A 32 25.60 -10.13 -2.57
C ALA A 32 25.67 -9.99 -4.09
N ALA A 33 26.24 -10.98 -4.78
CA ALA A 33 26.10 -11.17 -6.22
C ALA A 33 24.71 -11.77 -6.51
N VAL A 34 23.77 -10.93 -6.93
CA VAL A 34 22.37 -11.32 -7.13
C VAL A 34 22.13 -11.80 -8.55
N VAL A 35 21.66 -13.02 -8.68
CA VAL A 35 21.13 -13.60 -9.92
C VAL A 35 19.61 -13.68 -9.79
N HIS A 36 18.88 -13.16 -10.78
CA HIS A 36 17.43 -13.13 -10.78
C HIS A 36 16.86 -13.99 -11.91
N THR A 37 15.81 -14.75 -11.58
CA THR A 37 14.97 -15.47 -12.56
C THR A 37 13.50 -15.35 -12.18
N ALA A 38 12.60 -15.36 -13.16
CA ALA A 38 11.16 -15.29 -12.91
C ALA A 38 10.60 -16.60 -12.35
N ASP A 39 11.08 -17.75 -12.85
CA ASP A 39 10.54 -19.08 -12.56
C ASP A 39 11.60 -20.13 -12.14
N GLY A 40 12.87 -19.76 -12.18
CA GLY A 40 13.98 -20.64 -11.82
C GLY A 40 14.37 -21.68 -12.88
N ALA A 41 13.80 -21.60 -14.09
CA ALA A 41 14.07 -22.57 -15.15
C ALA A 41 15.44 -22.41 -15.81
N ASP A 42 16.01 -21.21 -15.77
CA ASP A 42 17.16 -20.80 -16.60
C ASP A 42 18.54 -21.19 -16.04
N PHE A 43 18.61 -21.93 -14.92
CA PHE A 43 19.88 -22.22 -14.26
C PHE A 43 20.25 -23.71 -14.31
N PRO A 44 21.51 -24.04 -14.66
CA PRO A 44 21.97 -25.41 -14.58
C PRO A 44 21.77 -25.97 -13.16
N ALA A 45 21.34 -27.23 -13.08
CA ALA A 45 21.11 -27.90 -11.81
C ALA A 45 22.37 -27.99 -10.92
N SER A 46 23.56 -27.80 -11.51
CA SER A 46 24.85 -27.80 -10.80
C SER A 46 25.20 -26.48 -10.13
N THR A 47 24.53 -25.37 -10.47
CA THR A 47 24.83 -24.06 -9.87
C THR A 47 24.34 -24.00 -8.42
N ARG A 48 25.22 -23.55 -7.52
CA ARG A 48 24.95 -23.45 -6.07
C ARG A 48 25.13 -22.02 -5.58
N PHE A 49 24.27 -21.65 -4.62
CA PHE A 49 24.18 -20.30 -4.06
C PHE A 49 24.34 -20.34 -2.54
N ASP A 50 24.83 -19.25 -1.96
CA ASP A 50 24.90 -19.06 -0.52
C ASP A 50 23.51 -18.80 0.09
N ALA A 51 22.62 -18.20 -0.73
CA ALA A 51 21.21 -18.09 -0.38
C ALA A 51 20.30 -18.24 -1.60
N VAL A 52 19.14 -18.85 -1.41
CA VAL A 52 18.04 -18.91 -2.39
C VAL A 52 16.84 -18.19 -1.78
N VAL A 53 16.33 -17.18 -2.48
CA VAL A 53 15.17 -16.39 -2.07
C VAL A 53 14.01 -16.67 -3.02
N LEU A 54 12.92 -17.17 -2.48
CA LEU A 54 11.68 -17.45 -3.21
C LEU A 54 10.61 -16.44 -2.78
N LEU A 55 10.12 -15.64 -3.74
CA LEU A 55 9.02 -14.70 -3.54
C LEU A 55 7.73 -15.29 -4.14
N GLY A 56 6.99 -16.01 -3.33
CA GLY A 56 5.85 -16.82 -3.74
C GLY A 56 6.20 -18.29 -3.95
N LEU A 57 5.19 -19.13 -4.22
CA LEU A 57 5.39 -20.51 -4.62
C LEU A 57 5.71 -20.55 -6.11
N LEU A 58 6.61 -21.44 -6.48
CA LEU A 58 6.86 -21.74 -7.89
C LEU A 58 5.62 -22.42 -8.46
N SER A 59 5.13 -21.95 -9.60
CA SER A 59 4.01 -22.55 -10.36
C SER A 59 4.44 -23.88 -11.00
N ARG A 60 5.24 -24.69 -10.33
CA ARG A 60 5.64 -25.99 -10.83
C ARG A 60 4.53 -26.99 -10.59
N ARG A 61 3.87 -27.39 -11.66
CA ARG A 61 3.11 -28.63 -11.67
C ARG A 61 4.09 -29.77 -11.51
N ASP A 62 4.00 -30.49 -10.41
CA ASP A 62 4.56 -31.83 -10.38
C ASP A 62 3.67 -32.71 -11.26
N ASP A 63 4.27 -33.31 -12.28
CA ASP A 63 3.58 -34.31 -13.15
C ASP A 63 3.05 -35.52 -12.36
N GLY A 64 3.29 -35.57 -11.03
CA GLY A 64 2.93 -36.64 -10.13
C GLY A 64 1.90 -36.28 -9.04
N GLY A 65 1.26 -35.10 -9.05
CA GLY A 65 0.24 -34.72 -8.06
C GLY A 65 0.76 -34.40 -6.66
N GLY A 66 2.07 -34.20 -6.49
CA GLY A 66 2.69 -33.77 -5.23
C GLY A 66 2.34 -32.33 -4.83
N CYS A 67 2.57 -31.96 -3.57
CA CYS A 67 2.39 -30.59 -3.09
C CYS A 67 3.43 -29.68 -3.75
N ALA A 68 3.02 -28.67 -4.50
CA ALA A 68 3.89 -27.69 -5.13
C ALA A 68 4.88 -27.03 -4.13
N LEU A 69 4.51 -26.96 -2.85
CA LEU A 69 5.35 -26.46 -1.77
C LEU A 69 6.60 -27.34 -1.55
N ASP A 70 6.42 -28.67 -1.41
CA ASP A 70 7.53 -29.59 -1.14
C ASP A 70 8.50 -29.67 -2.31
N ALA A 71 7.97 -29.69 -3.54
CA ALA A 71 8.79 -29.62 -4.76
C ALA A 71 9.55 -28.29 -4.85
N THR A 72 8.90 -27.19 -4.49
CA THR A 72 9.54 -25.86 -4.45
C THR A 72 10.69 -25.82 -3.45
N ILE A 73 10.48 -26.35 -2.23
CA ILE A 73 11.53 -26.39 -1.19
C ILE A 73 12.68 -27.32 -1.63
N ALA A 74 12.37 -28.51 -2.21
CA ALA A 74 13.38 -29.43 -2.72
C ALA A 74 14.26 -28.78 -3.79
N TRP A 75 13.61 -28.16 -4.77
CA TRP A 75 14.29 -27.47 -5.85
C TRP A 75 15.23 -26.37 -5.34
N ALA A 76 14.79 -25.60 -4.34
CA ALA A 76 15.60 -24.56 -3.73
C ALA A 76 16.79 -25.15 -2.94
N GLN A 77 16.55 -26.21 -2.14
CA GLN A 77 17.57 -26.89 -1.35
C GLN A 77 18.68 -27.47 -2.22
N GLU A 78 18.33 -28.08 -3.36
CA GLU A 78 19.31 -28.58 -4.34
C GLU A 78 20.25 -27.51 -4.88
N ARG A 79 19.86 -26.24 -4.80
CA ARG A 79 20.63 -25.08 -5.27
C ARG A 79 21.38 -24.35 -4.17
N LEU A 80 21.26 -24.80 -2.93
CA LEU A 80 22.02 -24.26 -1.82
C LEU A 80 23.41 -24.89 -1.74
N ARG A 81 24.38 -24.11 -1.37
CA ARG A 81 25.67 -24.60 -0.88
C ARG A 81 25.51 -25.20 0.51
N THR A 82 26.45 -26.02 0.95
CA THR A 82 26.53 -26.48 2.34
C THR A 82 26.51 -25.27 3.28
N GLY A 83 25.59 -25.26 4.25
CA GLY A 83 25.38 -24.15 5.16
C GLY A 83 24.66 -22.94 4.53
N GLY A 84 24.18 -23.06 3.30
CA GLY A 84 23.36 -22.05 2.62
C GLY A 84 21.98 -21.90 3.26
N ARG A 85 21.27 -20.84 2.88
CA ARG A 85 19.98 -20.45 3.48
C ARG A 85 18.89 -20.37 2.44
N LEU A 86 17.75 -20.98 2.72
CA LEU A 86 16.51 -20.75 1.99
C LEU A 86 15.74 -19.60 2.66
N ILE A 87 15.37 -18.57 1.90
CA ILE A 87 14.41 -17.55 2.33
C ILE A 87 13.16 -17.72 1.49
N LEU A 88 12.06 -18.04 2.14
CA LEU A 88 10.76 -18.25 1.48
C LEU A 88 9.76 -17.21 1.97
N VAL A 89 9.11 -16.55 1.03
CA VAL A 89 7.97 -15.65 1.29
C VAL A 89 6.75 -16.23 0.60
N VAL A 90 5.69 -16.51 1.36
CA VAL A 90 4.49 -17.19 0.84
C VAL A 90 3.24 -16.75 1.59
N ASP A 91 2.12 -16.65 0.88
CA ASP A 91 0.81 -16.36 1.48
C ASP A 91 0.35 -17.49 2.39
N ASN A 92 -0.45 -17.12 3.39
CA ASN A 92 -1.03 -18.05 4.35
C ASN A 92 -2.44 -18.45 3.91
N ALA A 93 -2.70 -19.75 3.81
CA ALA A 93 -4.03 -20.30 3.55
C ALA A 93 -5.07 -19.88 4.60
N LEU A 94 -4.64 -19.67 5.84
CA LEU A 94 -5.48 -19.31 6.99
C LEU A 94 -5.26 -17.85 7.39
N SER A 95 -5.27 -16.92 6.43
CA SER A 95 -5.10 -15.52 6.76
C SER A 95 -6.37 -14.89 7.34
N LEU A 96 -6.23 -14.00 8.34
CA LEU A 96 -7.37 -13.26 8.90
C LEU A 96 -8.11 -12.43 7.84
N HIS A 97 -7.37 -11.86 6.90
CA HIS A 97 -7.95 -11.13 5.76
C HIS A 97 -8.76 -12.05 4.84
N GLY A 98 -8.24 -13.24 4.56
CA GLY A 98 -8.96 -14.27 3.80
C GLY A 98 -10.25 -14.66 4.50
N LEU A 99 -10.19 -14.96 5.80
CA LEU A 99 -11.38 -15.29 6.60
C LEU A 99 -12.41 -14.17 6.60
N ALA A 100 -11.98 -12.93 6.71
CA ALA A 100 -12.88 -11.78 6.68
C ALA A 100 -13.53 -11.57 5.32
N SER A 101 -12.81 -11.81 4.22
CA SER A 101 -13.32 -11.67 2.85
C SER A 101 -14.09 -12.89 2.34
N GLY A 102 -14.05 -14.02 3.05
CA GLY A 102 -14.66 -15.28 2.61
C GLY A 102 -13.90 -15.97 1.47
N SER A 103 -12.63 -15.63 1.28
CA SER A 103 -11.80 -16.16 0.19
C SER A 103 -10.33 -16.19 0.61
N GLU A 104 -9.61 -17.21 0.19
CA GLU A 104 -8.19 -17.40 0.48
C GLU A 104 -7.31 -16.30 -0.07
N THR A 105 -7.59 -15.89 -1.31
CA THR A 105 -6.91 -14.76 -1.98
C THR A 105 -7.88 -14.05 -2.94
N ALA A 106 -7.51 -12.87 -3.40
CA ALA A 106 -8.28 -12.14 -4.41
C ALA A 106 -8.40 -12.98 -5.71
N GLY A 107 -9.63 -13.22 -6.16
CA GLY A 107 -9.93 -14.01 -7.36
C GLY A 107 -10.28 -15.48 -7.13
N GLU A 108 -10.00 -16.04 -5.95
CA GLU A 108 -10.48 -17.37 -5.56
C GLU A 108 -11.88 -17.30 -4.93
N ARG A 109 -12.58 -18.43 -4.93
CA ARG A 109 -13.84 -18.59 -4.19
C ARG A 109 -13.62 -19.58 -3.05
N GLY A 110 -13.89 -19.15 -1.82
CA GLY A 110 -13.72 -19.98 -0.64
C GLY A 110 -12.26 -20.26 -0.30
N PHE A 111 -12.01 -21.44 0.24
CA PHE A 111 -10.73 -21.83 0.85
C PHE A 111 -10.21 -23.16 0.29
N PRO A 112 -9.88 -23.24 -1.01
CA PRO A 112 -9.46 -24.48 -1.64
C PRO A 112 -8.26 -25.13 -0.96
N SER A 113 -7.25 -24.37 -0.55
CA SER A 113 -6.07 -24.95 0.12
C SER A 113 -6.41 -25.57 1.48
N LEU A 114 -7.29 -24.95 2.26
CA LEU A 114 -7.77 -25.50 3.54
C LEU A 114 -8.62 -26.76 3.34
N GLU A 115 -9.40 -26.81 2.25
CA GLU A 115 -10.21 -27.98 1.88
C GLU A 115 -9.37 -29.08 1.22
N GLY A 116 -8.06 -28.91 1.08
CA GLY A 116 -7.18 -29.88 0.44
C GLY A 116 -7.26 -29.89 -1.08
N ARG A 117 -7.93 -28.93 -1.70
CA ARG A 117 -8.06 -28.78 -3.15
C ARG A 117 -7.00 -27.81 -3.71
N PRO A 118 -6.55 -27.95 -4.96
CA PRO A 118 -5.73 -26.96 -5.61
C PRO A 118 -6.55 -25.69 -5.91
N ARG A 119 -5.90 -24.55 -5.92
CA ARG A 119 -6.43 -23.28 -6.38
C ARG A 119 -6.52 -23.23 -7.91
N SER A 120 -7.08 -22.15 -8.46
CA SER A 120 -7.17 -21.93 -9.91
C SER A 120 -5.79 -21.91 -10.61
N ASP A 121 -4.73 -21.49 -9.89
CA ASP A 121 -3.34 -21.53 -10.37
C ASP A 121 -2.64 -22.89 -10.17
N GLY A 122 -3.36 -23.90 -9.64
CA GLY A 122 -2.84 -25.25 -9.38
C GLY A 122 -2.02 -25.38 -8.09
N ALA A 123 -1.71 -24.27 -7.39
CA ALA A 123 -0.97 -24.29 -6.15
C ALA A 123 -1.87 -24.55 -4.93
N ARG A 124 -1.26 -24.92 -3.81
CA ARG A 124 -1.86 -24.91 -2.48
C ARG A 124 -1.06 -24.01 -1.57
N LEU A 125 -1.72 -23.09 -0.90
CA LEU A 125 -1.08 -22.28 0.11
C LEU A 125 -0.86 -23.09 1.38
N PRO A 126 0.30 -22.92 2.06
CA PRO A 126 0.54 -23.56 3.34
C PRO A 126 -0.17 -22.83 4.48
N THR A 127 -0.46 -23.56 5.54
CA THR A 127 -0.60 -22.99 6.88
C THR A 127 0.79 -22.91 7.54
N ARG A 128 0.92 -22.10 8.62
CA ARG A 128 2.17 -22.02 9.38
C ARG A 128 2.70 -23.40 9.81
N ALA A 129 1.84 -24.21 10.43
CA ALA A 129 2.20 -25.55 10.87
C ALA A 129 2.56 -26.48 9.70
N GLY A 130 1.87 -26.35 8.56
CA GLY A 130 2.19 -27.10 7.34
C GLY A 130 3.58 -26.76 6.80
N LEU A 131 3.86 -25.49 6.64
CA LEU A 131 5.16 -25.02 6.15
C LEU A 131 6.30 -25.43 7.09
N LYS A 132 6.09 -25.30 8.41
CA LYS A 132 7.10 -25.70 9.41
C LYS A 132 7.45 -27.19 9.31
N ARG A 133 6.44 -28.04 9.09
CA ARG A 133 6.64 -29.48 8.87
C ARG A 133 7.38 -29.77 7.56
N SER A 134 6.99 -29.13 6.46
CA SER A 134 7.65 -29.33 5.16
C SER A 134 9.13 -28.95 5.19
N LEU A 135 9.47 -27.82 5.82
CA LEU A 135 10.85 -27.40 6.01
C LEU A 135 11.63 -28.40 6.90
N GLY A 136 11.05 -28.80 8.04
CA GLY A 136 11.67 -29.72 8.98
C GLY A 136 11.90 -31.12 8.40
N ALA A 137 10.95 -31.65 7.62
CA ALA A 137 11.06 -32.93 6.93
C ALA A 137 12.24 -33.00 5.93
N ARG A 138 12.73 -31.84 5.50
CA ARG A 138 13.89 -31.71 4.61
C ARG A 138 15.17 -31.33 5.33
N GLY A 139 15.20 -31.42 6.66
CA GLY A 139 16.40 -31.08 7.45
C GLY A 139 16.63 -29.59 7.64
N LEU A 140 15.77 -28.70 7.14
CA LEU A 140 15.85 -27.26 7.35
C LEU A 140 15.26 -26.91 8.73
N VAL A 141 15.95 -27.38 9.78
CA VAL A 141 15.44 -27.36 11.17
C VAL A 141 15.66 -26.02 11.87
N HIS A 142 16.65 -25.26 11.44
CA HIS A 142 16.92 -23.93 11.96
C HIS A 142 16.12 -22.90 11.17
N GLN A 143 15.09 -22.32 11.81
CA GLN A 143 14.13 -21.46 11.15
C GLN A 143 13.97 -20.14 11.90
N ASP A 144 13.97 -19.02 11.18
CA ASP A 144 13.64 -17.70 11.69
C ASP A 144 12.43 -17.16 10.92
N TRP A 145 11.32 -16.92 11.66
CA TRP A 145 10.01 -16.60 11.11
C TRP A 145 9.68 -15.15 11.32
N TRP A 146 9.18 -14.53 10.25
CA TRP A 146 8.66 -13.17 10.23
C TRP A 146 7.28 -13.14 9.57
N PHE A 147 6.40 -12.34 10.13
CA PHE A 147 5.01 -12.20 9.72
C PHE A 147 4.79 -10.80 9.16
N PRO A 148 4.63 -10.63 7.83
CA PRO A 148 4.40 -9.33 7.19
C PRO A 148 2.95 -8.89 7.35
N PHE A 149 2.74 -7.61 7.64
CA PHE A 149 1.45 -6.93 7.74
C PHE A 149 1.46 -5.64 6.92
N PRO A 150 0.38 -5.23 6.19
CA PRO A 150 -0.89 -5.95 6.05
C PRO A 150 -0.83 -7.12 5.06
N ASP A 151 0.18 -7.19 4.19
CA ASP A 151 0.36 -8.21 3.16
C ASP A 151 1.85 -8.38 2.80
N GLN A 152 2.15 -9.40 1.99
CA GLN A 152 3.53 -9.67 1.56
C GLN A 152 4.06 -8.69 0.50
N GLY A 153 3.18 -8.12 -0.31
CA GLY A 153 3.57 -7.24 -1.42
C GLY A 153 4.01 -5.86 -0.95
N ARG A 154 3.34 -5.34 0.08
CA ARG A 154 3.58 -3.99 0.63
C ARG A 154 3.57 -4.00 2.15
N PRO A 155 4.44 -4.75 2.81
CA PRO A 155 4.45 -4.80 4.26
C PRO A 155 4.81 -3.44 4.85
N LEU A 156 4.08 -3.05 5.87
CA LEU A 156 4.38 -1.89 6.71
C LEU A 156 5.02 -2.33 8.03
N SER A 157 4.67 -3.52 8.52
CA SER A 157 5.26 -4.10 9.70
C SER A 157 5.63 -5.56 9.44
N LEU A 158 6.72 -6.00 10.01
CA LEU A 158 7.14 -7.39 10.05
C LEU A 158 7.35 -7.76 11.52
N VAL A 159 6.62 -8.74 12.02
CA VAL A 159 6.74 -9.23 13.39
C VAL A 159 7.50 -10.54 13.38
N ALA A 160 8.54 -10.68 14.21
CA ALA A 160 9.28 -11.93 14.36
C ALA A 160 8.49 -12.93 15.22
N GLU A 161 8.73 -14.25 15.04
CA GLU A 161 8.12 -15.30 15.87
C GLU A 161 8.40 -15.08 17.38
N ARG A 162 9.60 -14.62 17.73
CA ARG A 162 9.98 -14.28 19.11
C ARG A 162 9.18 -13.11 19.67
N GLY A 163 8.72 -12.16 18.83
CA GLY A 163 7.84 -11.07 19.23
C GLY A 163 6.43 -11.53 19.57
N LEU A 164 5.98 -12.68 19.03
CA LEU A 164 4.67 -13.25 19.36
C LEU A 164 4.58 -13.74 20.79
N ALA A 165 5.71 -14.06 21.43
CA ALA A 165 5.76 -14.41 22.86
C ALA A 165 5.51 -13.22 23.79
N ARG A 166 5.36 -12.00 23.24
CA ARG A 166 5.07 -10.75 23.96
C ARG A 166 6.07 -10.43 25.09
N PRO A 167 7.39 -10.55 24.87
CA PRO A 167 8.36 -10.25 25.91
C PRO A 167 8.23 -8.78 26.35
N GLY A 168 8.41 -8.51 27.64
CA GLY A 168 8.35 -7.14 28.18
C GLY A 168 7.07 -6.37 27.90
N GLY A 169 5.94 -7.07 27.66
CA GLY A 169 4.67 -6.47 27.31
C GLY A 169 4.57 -6.00 25.86
N PHE A 170 5.46 -6.44 24.98
CA PHE A 170 5.38 -6.16 23.54
C PHE A 170 4.05 -6.66 22.96
N ASP A 171 3.36 -5.81 22.21
CA ASP A 171 2.08 -6.14 21.59
C ASP A 171 2.19 -6.23 20.05
N PRO A 172 2.28 -7.44 19.49
CA PRO A 172 2.32 -7.63 18.05
C PRO A 172 1.01 -7.23 17.36
N GLY A 173 -0.12 -7.29 18.06
CA GLY A 173 -1.43 -6.88 17.55
C GLY A 173 -1.48 -5.40 17.22
N MET A 174 -0.82 -4.55 17.98
CA MET A 174 -0.74 -3.11 17.71
C MET A 174 -0.05 -2.81 16.38
N LEU A 175 0.99 -3.56 16.02
CA LEU A 175 1.68 -3.40 14.74
C LEU A 175 0.81 -3.91 13.57
N ALA A 176 0.06 -4.99 13.78
CA ALA A 176 -0.88 -5.51 12.79
C ALA A 176 -2.05 -4.52 12.56
N ILE A 177 -2.62 -3.96 13.64
CA ILE A 177 -3.67 -2.91 13.59
C ILE A 177 -3.16 -1.67 12.85
N GLY A 178 -1.99 -1.16 13.21
CA GLY A 178 -1.39 0.02 12.58
C GLY A 178 -1.06 -0.20 11.10
N ALA A 179 -0.66 -1.40 10.72
CA ALA A 179 -0.38 -1.76 9.35
C ALA A 179 -1.65 -1.91 8.49
N ALA A 180 -2.76 -2.38 9.08
CA ALA A 180 -4.03 -2.54 8.36
C ALA A 180 -4.56 -1.21 7.79
N GLY A 181 -4.20 -0.08 8.40
CA GLY A 181 -4.67 1.24 7.96
C GLY A 181 -6.19 1.42 8.12
N PRO A 182 -6.75 2.56 7.67
CA PRO A 182 -8.18 2.69 7.53
C PRO A 182 -8.68 1.71 6.48
N GLU A 183 -9.71 0.95 6.80
CA GLU A 183 -10.28 -0.04 5.88
C GLU A 183 -10.90 0.68 4.67
N PRO A 184 -10.49 0.36 3.44
CA PRO A 184 -11.14 0.93 2.28
C PRO A 184 -12.60 0.46 2.20
N ALA A 185 -13.46 1.28 1.61
CA ALA A 185 -14.86 0.92 1.32
C ALA A 185 -15.00 -0.41 0.52
N ALA A 186 -13.91 -0.90 -0.06
CA ALA A 186 -13.83 -2.20 -0.73
C ALA A 186 -14.02 -3.41 0.22
N CYS A 187 -13.91 -3.24 1.53
CA CYS A 187 -14.28 -4.26 2.51
C CYS A 187 -15.81 -4.33 2.77
N ALA A 188 -16.63 -3.68 1.95
CA ALA A 188 -18.10 -3.67 2.08
C ALA A 188 -18.72 -5.09 2.13
N GLY A 189 -18.02 -6.11 1.65
CA GLY A 189 -18.40 -7.53 1.73
C GLY A 189 -17.75 -8.33 2.86
N ALA A 190 -16.84 -7.72 3.64
CA ALA A 190 -16.16 -8.44 4.70
C ALA A 190 -17.12 -8.88 5.81
N LEU A 191 -16.93 -10.11 6.30
CA LEU A 191 -17.76 -10.68 7.38
C LEU A 191 -17.52 -9.96 8.72
N PHE A 192 -16.33 -9.43 8.91
CA PHE A 192 -15.89 -8.64 10.07
C PHE A 192 -14.70 -7.74 9.67
N SER A 193 -14.38 -6.77 10.52
CA SER A 193 -13.20 -5.91 10.34
C SER A 193 -11.91 -6.62 10.77
N PRO A 194 -10.98 -6.94 9.85
CA PRO A 194 -9.69 -7.54 10.21
C PRO A 194 -8.91 -6.64 11.17
N ARG A 195 -8.92 -5.32 10.96
CA ARG A 195 -8.23 -4.35 11.81
C ARG A 195 -8.66 -4.49 13.27
N ARG A 196 -9.97 -4.57 13.53
CA ARG A 196 -10.52 -4.71 14.88
C ARG A 196 -10.30 -6.11 15.48
N ALA A 197 -10.21 -7.13 14.64
CA ALA A 197 -9.99 -8.49 15.08
C ALA A 197 -8.53 -8.76 15.52
N TRP A 198 -7.56 -7.97 15.09
CA TRP A 198 -6.14 -8.21 15.43
C TRP A 198 -5.85 -8.12 16.93
N GLY A 199 -6.51 -7.25 17.68
CA GLY A 199 -6.35 -7.19 19.14
C GLY A 199 -6.72 -8.52 19.81
N PRO A 200 -7.99 -8.98 19.71
CA PRO A 200 -8.41 -10.29 20.21
C PRO A 200 -7.57 -11.46 19.67
N VAL A 201 -7.17 -11.43 18.39
CA VAL A 201 -6.30 -12.47 17.79
C VAL A 201 -4.94 -12.52 18.48
N ALA A 202 -4.35 -11.35 18.78
CA ALA A 202 -3.09 -11.28 19.52
C ALA A 202 -3.22 -11.77 20.95
N ASP A 203 -4.33 -11.45 21.62
CA ASP A 203 -4.59 -11.92 22.98
C ASP A 203 -4.77 -13.45 23.06
N LEU A 204 -5.28 -14.06 22.00
CA LEU A 204 -5.39 -15.52 21.86
C LEU A 204 -4.06 -16.18 21.42
N GLY A 205 -3.00 -15.40 21.14
CA GLY A 205 -1.72 -15.94 20.67
C GLY A 205 -1.73 -16.39 19.19
N LEU A 206 -2.76 -16.03 18.41
CA LEU A 206 -2.98 -16.52 17.05
C LEU A 206 -2.41 -15.60 15.96
N THR A 207 -1.70 -14.52 16.32
CA THR A 207 -1.19 -13.52 15.37
C THR A 207 -0.35 -14.16 14.25
N GLY A 208 0.51 -15.10 14.58
CA GLY A 208 1.36 -15.77 13.59
C GLY A 208 0.60 -16.77 12.72
N ASP A 209 -0.40 -17.47 13.27
CA ASP A 209 -1.18 -18.45 12.53
C ASP A 209 -2.19 -17.83 11.57
N LEU A 210 -2.68 -16.63 11.90
CA LEU A 210 -3.61 -15.86 11.09
C LEU A 210 -2.95 -14.71 10.31
N ALA A 211 -1.61 -14.61 10.34
CA ALA A 211 -0.87 -13.62 9.57
C ALA A 211 -1.18 -13.73 8.08
N PRO A 212 -1.14 -12.62 7.32
CA PRO A 212 -1.43 -12.63 5.88
C PRO A 212 -0.49 -13.52 5.08
N ALA A 213 0.77 -13.60 5.49
CA ALA A 213 1.82 -14.35 4.82
C ALA A 213 2.94 -14.72 5.81
N PHE A 214 3.85 -15.54 5.34
CA PHE A 214 5.06 -15.94 6.05
C PHE A 214 6.29 -15.50 5.27
N ALA A 215 7.30 -14.97 5.98
CA ALA A 215 8.65 -14.79 5.48
C ALA A 215 9.58 -15.57 6.42
N VAL A 216 10.19 -16.63 5.94
CA VAL A 216 10.98 -17.53 6.75
C VAL A 216 12.36 -17.73 6.16
N ALA A 217 13.40 -17.58 6.99
CA ALA A 217 14.74 -18.09 6.68
C ALA A 217 14.89 -19.47 7.28
N ALA A 218 15.36 -20.44 6.50
CA ALA A 218 15.53 -21.82 6.93
C ALA A 218 16.89 -22.37 6.49
N SER A 219 17.54 -23.15 7.34
CA SER A 219 18.87 -23.72 7.10
C SER A 219 19.03 -25.05 7.84
N GLU A 220 19.95 -25.87 7.34
CA GLU A 220 20.44 -27.06 8.05
C GLU A 220 21.40 -26.69 9.21
N ALA A 221 22.10 -25.57 9.07
CA ALA A 221 23.02 -25.04 10.08
C ALA A 221 22.32 -23.94 10.92
N PRO A 222 22.78 -23.72 12.18
CA PRO A 222 22.25 -22.65 13.02
C PRO A 222 22.26 -21.28 12.33
N LEU A 223 21.16 -20.56 12.45
CA LEU A 223 21.06 -19.18 11.99
C LEU A 223 21.73 -18.23 13.00
N PRO A 224 22.27 -17.10 12.56
CA PRO A 224 22.78 -16.08 13.48
C PRO A 224 21.69 -15.63 14.47
N PRO A 225 22.05 -15.34 15.73
CA PRO A 225 21.12 -14.83 16.72
C PRO A 225 20.55 -13.47 16.29
N ASP A 226 19.28 -13.24 16.59
CA ASP A 226 18.58 -12.00 16.28
C ASP A 226 17.71 -11.60 17.47
N ASP A 227 17.89 -10.37 17.97
CA ASP A 227 17.15 -9.79 19.11
C ASP A 227 15.93 -8.98 18.68
N ARG A 228 15.71 -8.82 17.37
CA ARG A 228 14.62 -8.00 16.83
C ARG A 228 13.28 -8.71 16.97
N LEU A 229 12.34 -8.06 17.65
CA LEU A 229 10.96 -8.52 17.83
C LEU A 229 10.06 -8.13 16.66
N ALA A 230 10.32 -6.95 16.09
CA ALA A 230 9.59 -6.44 14.94
C ALA A 230 10.36 -5.35 14.21
N ILE A 231 9.94 -5.11 12.99
CA ILE A 231 10.39 -4.01 12.13
C ILE A 231 9.14 -3.30 11.59
N HIS A 232 9.13 -1.96 11.65
CA HIS A 232 8.11 -1.14 11.01
C HIS A 232 8.74 -0.24 9.96
N LEU A 233 8.13 -0.21 8.75
CA LEU A 233 8.64 0.44 7.56
C LEU A 233 7.86 1.73 7.29
N GLY A 234 8.44 2.87 7.56
CA GLY A 234 7.86 4.18 7.26
C GLY A 234 8.20 4.64 5.84
N LEU A 235 7.71 3.91 4.81
CA LEU A 235 8.05 4.13 3.40
C LEU A 235 7.01 4.97 2.62
N ARG A 236 5.90 5.36 3.23
CA ARG A 236 4.86 6.19 2.56
C ARG A 236 5.12 7.69 2.74
N ARG A 237 6.37 8.08 2.54
CA ARG A 237 6.89 9.43 2.77
C ARG A 237 7.84 9.77 1.64
N ARG A 238 8.24 11.03 1.57
CA ARG A 238 9.34 11.40 0.68
C ARG A 238 10.64 10.68 1.09
N PRO A 239 11.55 10.41 0.15
CA PRO A 239 12.75 9.62 0.41
C PRO A 239 13.61 10.10 1.59
N GLU A 240 13.66 11.41 1.83
CA GLU A 240 14.41 12.03 2.95
C GLU A 240 13.85 11.64 4.32
N PHE A 241 12.57 11.29 4.39
CA PHE A 241 11.85 10.97 5.61
C PHE A 241 11.49 9.48 5.73
N GLU A 242 11.87 8.66 4.76
CA GLU A 242 11.71 7.21 4.88
C GLU A 242 12.55 6.68 6.03
N ARG A 243 11.93 5.86 6.85
CA ARG A 243 12.58 5.31 8.04
C ARG A 243 12.28 3.84 8.27
N LEU A 244 13.17 3.23 9.01
CA LEU A 244 13.05 1.92 9.60
C LEU A 244 12.94 2.07 11.10
N VAL A 245 11.93 1.45 11.70
CA VAL A 245 11.79 1.34 13.16
C VAL A 245 12.01 -0.11 13.54
N THR A 246 12.95 -0.36 14.45
CA THR A 246 13.28 -1.70 14.95
C THR A 246 12.92 -1.78 16.43
N PHE A 247 12.16 -2.81 16.80
CA PHE A 247 11.88 -3.19 18.16
C PHE A 247 12.78 -4.37 18.51
N ALA A 248 13.66 -4.22 19.50
CA ALA A 248 14.63 -5.25 19.85
C ALA A 248 14.75 -5.42 21.36
N GLU A 249 15.01 -6.64 21.80
CA GLU A 249 15.30 -6.90 23.23
C GLU A 249 16.61 -6.21 23.64
N ALA A 250 16.60 -5.57 24.79
CA ALA A 250 17.74 -4.86 25.38
C ALA A 250 17.76 -5.13 26.89
N GLY A 251 18.19 -6.31 27.28
CA GLY A 251 18.09 -6.80 28.65
C GLY A 251 16.63 -6.98 29.07
N SER A 252 16.21 -6.31 30.13
CA SER A 252 14.82 -6.35 30.64
C SER A 252 13.86 -5.37 29.93
N ARG A 253 14.34 -4.62 28.94
CA ARG A 253 13.57 -3.60 28.21
C ARG A 253 13.56 -3.92 26.74
N ILE A 254 12.68 -3.25 26.01
CA ILE A 254 12.66 -3.28 24.55
C ILE A 254 13.10 -1.90 24.07
N ALA A 255 14.15 -1.87 23.27
CA ALA A 255 14.62 -0.68 22.61
C ALA A 255 13.83 -0.45 21.30
N VAL A 256 13.37 0.77 21.08
CA VAL A 256 12.78 1.23 19.83
C VAL A 256 13.81 2.12 19.15
N ARG A 257 14.42 1.61 18.09
CA ARG A 257 15.46 2.30 17.33
C ARG A 257 14.92 2.73 15.98
N ARG A 258 15.27 3.93 15.55
CA ARG A 258 14.89 4.47 14.24
C ARG A 258 16.13 4.77 13.42
N ALA A 259 16.09 4.39 12.15
CA ALA A 259 17.15 4.69 11.19
C ALA A 259 16.53 5.19 9.89
N ARG A 260 17.22 6.08 9.19
CA ARG A 260 16.84 6.49 7.84
C ARG A 260 17.08 5.37 6.87
N VAL A 261 16.17 5.22 5.93
CA VAL A 261 16.35 4.30 4.80
C VAL A 261 17.39 4.87 3.83
N ASN A 262 17.41 6.20 3.67
CA ASN A 262 18.34 6.93 2.81
C ASN A 262 19.19 7.90 3.68
N PRO A 263 20.27 7.42 4.32
CA PRO A 263 21.01 8.20 5.29
C PRO A 263 21.75 9.40 4.69
N ASP A 264 22.06 9.35 3.39
CA ASP A 264 22.78 10.41 2.67
C ASP A 264 21.87 11.61 2.31
N LEU A 265 20.55 11.47 2.43
CA LEU A 265 19.61 12.54 2.18
C LEU A 265 19.45 13.45 3.41
N PRO A 266 19.08 14.75 3.22
CA PRO A 266 18.96 15.69 4.32
C PRO A 266 17.88 15.29 5.33
N ALA A 267 18.12 15.64 6.60
CA ALA A 267 17.17 15.38 7.70
C ALA A 267 15.98 16.34 7.71
N ALA A 268 16.12 17.47 7.04
CA ALA A 268 15.14 18.55 7.02
C ALA A 268 14.82 18.97 5.60
N VAL A 269 13.55 19.23 5.34
CA VAL A 269 13.05 19.72 4.06
C VAL A 269 12.00 20.78 4.33
N ALA A 270 12.15 21.96 3.71
CA ALA A 270 11.21 23.07 3.80
C ALA A 270 10.83 23.45 5.25
N GLY A 271 11.80 23.41 6.17
CA GLY A 271 11.63 23.76 7.58
C GLY A 271 11.05 22.63 8.45
N VAL A 272 10.76 21.47 7.88
CA VAL A 272 10.32 20.28 8.63
C VAL A 272 11.50 19.35 8.83
N THR A 273 11.82 19.03 10.08
CA THR A 273 12.89 18.09 10.43
C THR A 273 12.28 16.77 10.91
N ASN A 274 12.79 15.64 10.39
CA ASN A 274 12.48 14.33 10.93
C ASN A 274 13.51 13.96 12.01
N LEU A 275 13.07 14.00 13.26
CA LEU A 275 13.81 13.53 14.41
C LEU A 275 13.72 11.99 14.45
N LEU A 276 14.78 11.32 14.78
CA LEU A 276 14.79 9.86 14.92
C LEU A 276 15.11 9.47 16.37
N PRO A 277 14.20 9.73 17.33
CA PRO A 277 14.47 9.46 18.72
C PRO A 277 14.61 7.94 18.96
N SER A 278 15.60 7.56 19.78
CA SER A 278 15.65 6.22 20.37
C SER A 278 14.83 6.25 21.64
N GLU A 279 13.96 5.27 21.80
CA GLU A 279 13.00 5.19 22.91
C GLU A 279 13.03 3.81 23.53
N THR A 280 12.55 3.73 24.77
CA THR A 280 12.13 2.45 25.37
C THR A 280 10.67 2.20 24.99
N TYR A 281 10.36 0.97 24.58
CA TYR A 281 8.99 0.58 24.29
C TYR A 281 8.08 0.84 25.50
N ALA A 282 6.99 1.54 25.27
CA ALA A 282 5.96 1.80 26.28
C ALA A 282 4.85 0.76 26.12
N PRO A 283 4.69 -0.19 27.06
CA PRO A 283 3.59 -1.14 27.01
C PRO A 283 2.26 -0.47 27.30
N GLY A 284 1.21 -0.90 26.61
CA GLY A 284 -0.15 -0.36 26.75
C GLY A 284 -0.84 -0.19 25.40
N SER A 285 -2.10 0.23 25.42
CA SER A 285 -2.89 0.45 24.21
C SER A 285 -2.74 1.88 23.70
N LEU A 286 -2.79 2.09 22.40
CA LEU A 286 -2.84 3.44 21.84
C LEU A 286 -4.15 4.13 22.21
N TRP A 287 -4.07 5.42 22.53
CA TRP A 287 -5.24 6.22 22.90
C TRP A 287 -6.30 6.30 21.80
N SER A 288 -5.88 6.22 20.54
CA SER A 288 -6.78 6.12 19.38
C SER A 288 -7.63 4.85 19.40
N ALA A 289 -7.11 3.72 19.89
CA ALA A 289 -7.86 2.47 19.98
C ALA A 289 -9.05 2.55 20.95
N ASP A 290 -8.96 3.35 22.03
CA ASP A 290 -10.09 3.61 22.92
C ASP A 290 -11.21 4.38 22.21
N LEU A 291 -10.88 5.36 21.36
CA LEU A 291 -11.86 6.04 20.52
C LEU A 291 -12.56 5.06 19.58
N GLU A 292 -11.78 4.24 18.87
CA GLU A 292 -12.33 3.23 17.96
C GLU A 292 -13.28 2.27 18.66
N ALA A 293 -12.90 1.81 19.85
CA ALA A 293 -13.75 0.93 20.67
C ALA A 293 -15.05 1.62 21.15
N ARG A 294 -14.97 2.89 21.54
CA ARG A 294 -16.15 3.70 21.93
C ARG A 294 -17.10 3.90 20.76
N LEU A 295 -16.58 4.38 19.63
CA LEU A 295 -17.38 4.62 18.43
C LEU A 295 -18.06 3.33 17.91
N ALA A 296 -17.39 2.20 18.06
CA ALA A 296 -17.95 0.92 17.67
C ALA A 296 -19.12 0.45 18.56
N ARG A 297 -19.08 0.74 19.86
CA ARG A 297 -20.14 0.36 20.82
C ARG A 297 -21.29 1.34 20.86
N GLU A 298 -20.96 2.62 20.99
CA GLU A 298 -21.90 3.69 21.34
C GLU A 298 -22.30 4.56 20.14
N GLY A 299 -21.49 4.49 19.06
CA GLY A 299 -21.63 5.38 17.93
C GLY A 299 -21.12 6.79 18.25
N TRP A 300 -21.55 7.76 17.44
CA TRP A 300 -21.17 9.14 17.62
C TRP A 300 -21.92 9.78 18.80
N CYS A 301 -21.17 10.11 19.84
CA CYS A 301 -21.63 10.90 20.99
C CYS A 301 -20.64 12.05 21.21
N PRO A 302 -21.01 13.31 20.88
CA PRO A 302 -20.08 14.46 20.96
C PRO A 302 -19.44 14.64 22.32
N ASP A 303 -20.20 14.47 23.41
CA ASP A 303 -19.71 14.69 24.76
C ASP A 303 -18.71 13.59 25.19
N ALA A 304 -18.97 12.34 24.82
CA ALA A 304 -18.04 11.23 25.08
C ALA A 304 -16.74 11.37 24.28
N VAL A 305 -16.82 11.80 23.02
CA VAL A 305 -15.64 12.05 22.17
C VAL A 305 -14.86 13.28 22.67
N ALA A 306 -15.56 14.34 23.10
CA ALA A 306 -14.91 15.50 23.69
C ALA A 306 -14.20 15.15 25.01
N ALA A 307 -14.82 14.35 25.89
CA ALA A 307 -14.17 13.89 27.11
C ALA A 307 -12.92 13.04 26.83
N TRP A 308 -12.99 12.15 25.83
CA TRP A 308 -11.84 11.39 25.36
C TRP A 308 -10.72 12.31 24.84
N ALA A 309 -11.03 13.28 23.97
CA ALA A 309 -10.08 14.23 23.45
C ALA A 309 -9.52 15.18 24.53
N GLY A 310 -10.35 15.57 25.49
CA GLY A 310 -9.93 16.37 26.66
C GLY A 310 -8.82 15.69 27.45
N THR A 311 -8.97 14.40 27.70
CA THR A 311 -7.94 13.59 28.39
C THR A 311 -6.61 13.54 27.64
N TRP A 312 -6.64 13.46 26.31
CA TRP A 312 -5.44 13.59 25.48
C TRP A 312 -4.82 14.98 25.59
N LEU A 313 -5.62 16.06 25.49
CA LEU A 313 -5.12 17.44 25.61
C LEU A 313 -4.55 17.73 27.02
N GLU A 314 -5.08 17.12 28.07
CA GLU A 314 -4.46 17.15 29.40
C GLU A 314 -3.07 16.49 29.42
N ALA A 315 -2.89 15.39 28.70
CA ALA A 315 -1.57 14.77 28.55
C ALA A 315 -0.60 15.68 27.78
N VAL A 316 -1.07 16.35 26.71
CA VAL A 316 -0.30 17.37 25.99
C VAL A 316 0.11 18.50 26.93
N SER A 317 -0.83 19.05 27.70
CA SER A 317 -0.56 20.12 28.64
C SER A 317 0.52 19.73 29.67
N ARG A 318 0.41 18.54 30.25
CA ARG A 318 1.43 18.03 31.19
C ARG A 318 2.82 17.92 30.59
N CYS A 319 2.91 17.46 29.35
CA CYS A 319 4.19 17.23 28.67
C CYS A 319 4.82 18.51 28.12
N PHE A 320 4.03 19.46 27.63
CA PHE A 320 4.53 20.58 26.83
C PHE A 320 4.16 21.98 27.37
N ALA A 321 3.24 22.06 28.34
CA ALA A 321 2.79 23.32 28.93
C ALA A 321 2.79 23.29 30.46
N ALA A 322 3.60 22.43 31.10
CA ALA A 322 3.75 22.30 32.54
C ALA A 322 2.40 22.13 33.29
N GLY A 323 1.39 21.53 32.69
CA GLY A 323 0.06 21.35 33.25
C GLY A 323 -0.84 22.59 33.18
N ALA A 324 -0.41 23.68 32.57
CA ALA A 324 -1.22 24.88 32.44
C ALA A 324 -2.44 24.66 31.54
N ARG A 325 -3.53 25.38 31.83
CA ARG A 325 -4.70 25.38 30.94
C ARG A 325 -4.32 25.97 29.58
N MET A 326 -4.56 25.23 28.50
CA MET A 326 -4.28 25.64 27.15
C MET A 326 -5.52 26.25 26.48
N GLY A 327 -5.34 27.29 25.69
CA GLY A 327 -6.31 27.86 24.75
C GLY A 327 -5.81 27.71 23.32
N PRO A 328 -6.61 28.12 22.31
CA PRO A 328 -6.27 27.96 20.90
C PRO A 328 -4.92 28.60 20.50
N ASP A 329 -4.54 29.71 21.13
CA ASP A 329 -3.34 30.47 20.79
C ASP A 329 -2.15 30.18 21.74
N THR A 330 -2.30 29.22 22.65
CA THR A 330 -1.20 28.75 23.52
C THR A 330 -0.08 28.18 22.68
N LEU A 331 1.12 28.75 22.78
CA LEU A 331 2.29 28.28 22.03
C LEU A 331 2.90 27.04 22.67
N LEU A 332 3.11 26.03 21.88
CA LEU A 332 3.77 24.77 22.22
C LEU A 332 5.11 24.67 21.47
N PRO A 333 6.10 23.93 22.02
CA PRO A 333 7.35 23.70 21.29
C PRO A 333 7.10 22.95 19.98
N ALA A 334 7.90 23.21 18.97
CA ALA A 334 7.77 22.64 17.61
C ALA A 334 7.63 21.12 17.57
N ARG A 335 8.33 20.42 18.47
CA ARG A 335 8.27 18.95 18.64
C ARG A 335 6.93 18.42 19.17
N ALA A 336 6.03 19.27 19.64
CA ALA A 336 4.70 18.85 20.09
C ALA A 336 3.77 18.52 18.91
N LEU A 337 4.17 18.78 17.67
CA LEU A 337 3.36 18.51 16.49
C LEU A 337 2.83 17.08 16.42
N ASP A 338 3.63 16.11 16.84
CA ASP A 338 3.27 14.69 16.84
C ASP A 338 2.65 14.18 18.15
N ALA A 339 2.37 15.07 19.08
CA ALA A 339 1.66 14.71 20.32
C ALA A 339 0.15 14.47 20.06
N ILE A 340 -0.17 13.69 19.04
CA ILE A 340 -1.52 13.34 18.62
C ILE A 340 -2.02 12.05 19.29
N PRO A 341 -3.33 11.76 19.30
CA PRO A 341 -3.90 10.61 20.02
C PRO A 341 -3.30 9.25 19.66
N LYS A 342 -2.94 9.03 18.39
CA LYS A 342 -2.33 7.76 17.97
C LYS A 342 -0.91 7.55 18.50
N ASN A 343 -0.26 8.60 18.97
CA ASN A 343 1.07 8.55 19.59
C ASN A 343 1.04 8.61 21.11
N LEU A 344 -0.15 8.57 21.73
CA LEU A 344 -0.33 8.49 23.17
C LEU A 344 -0.63 7.04 23.57
N VAL A 345 0.20 6.45 24.43
CA VAL A 345 0.00 5.12 25.00
C VAL A 345 -0.69 5.26 26.35
N SER A 346 -1.79 4.51 26.53
CA SER A 346 -2.47 4.35 27.81
C SER A 346 -1.83 3.19 28.59
N GLY A 347 -0.95 3.52 29.50
CA GLY A 347 -0.35 2.57 30.44
C GLY A 347 -0.57 3.05 31.88
N THR A 348 0.29 2.63 32.80
CA THR A 348 0.31 3.13 34.17
C THR A 348 0.44 4.66 34.21
N ASN A 349 1.23 5.20 33.28
CA ASN A 349 1.34 6.63 32.99
C ASN A 349 1.10 6.84 31.48
N ARG A 350 0.26 7.82 31.13
CA ARG A 350 0.07 8.20 29.73
C ARG A 350 1.36 8.79 29.19
N THR A 351 1.94 8.14 28.18
CA THR A 351 3.24 8.51 27.62
C THR A 351 3.12 8.73 26.12
N PHE A 352 3.65 9.84 25.63
CA PHE A 352 3.80 10.04 24.19
C PHE A 352 4.98 9.25 23.66
N ILE A 353 4.77 8.61 22.52
CA ILE A 353 5.76 7.88 21.73
C ILE A 353 5.86 8.51 20.34
N ASP A 354 6.93 8.19 19.61
CA ASP A 354 7.06 8.54 18.18
C ASP A 354 6.94 10.04 17.87
N LEU A 355 7.47 10.90 18.76
CA LEU A 355 7.53 12.34 18.54
C LEU A 355 8.66 12.68 17.55
N GLU A 356 8.40 12.46 16.27
CA GLU A 356 9.43 12.46 15.23
C GLU A 356 9.54 13.76 14.42
N TRP A 357 8.59 14.70 14.56
CA TRP A 357 8.56 15.90 13.74
C TRP A 357 8.87 17.15 14.53
N ASP A 358 9.72 18.00 13.96
CA ASP A 358 10.01 19.35 14.43
C ASP A 358 9.82 20.35 13.29
N LEU A 359 9.00 21.36 13.51
CA LEU A 359 8.72 22.44 12.54
C LEU A 359 9.75 23.56 12.58
N GLY A 360 10.69 23.54 13.52
CA GLY A 360 11.64 24.65 13.74
C GLY A 360 11.02 25.92 14.31
N VAL A 361 9.70 25.98 14.44
CA VAL A 361 8.95 27.11 15.00
C VAL A 361 7.86 26.59 15.94
N PRO A 362 7.53 27.33 17.02
CA PRO A 362 6.43 26.96 17.90
C PRO A 362 5.11 26.81 17.14
N LEU A 363 4.27 25.88 17.57
CA LEU A 363 2.92 25.71 17.04
C LEU A 363 1.88 26.13 18.08
N ASP A 364 0.74 26.62 17.63
CA ASP A 364 -0.38 26.90 18.53
C ASP A 364 -1.15 25.62 18.87
N ALA A 365 -1.66 25.55 20.10
CA ALA A 365 -2.40 24.39 20.61
C ALA A 365 -3.71 24.15 19.82
N GLY A 366 -4.28 25.20 19.21
CA GLY A 366 -5.41 25.08 18.30
C GLY A 366 -5.06 24.26 17.04
N HIS A 367 -3.86 24.46 16.46
CA HIS A 367 -3.39 23.64 15.35
C HIS A 367 -3.23 22.17 15.78
N LEU A 368 -2.60 21.92 16.94
CA LEU A 368 -2.47 20.56 17.46
C LEU A 368 -3.84 19.91 17.72
N ALA A 369 -4.80 20.65 18.28
CA ALA A 369 -6.16 20.14 18.52
C ALA A 369 -6.87 19.75 17.21
N VAL A 370 -6.80 20.62 16.18
CA VAL A 370 -7.36 20.32 14.85
C VAL A 370 -6.66 19.10 14.24
N ARG A 371 -5.32 19.06 14.22
CA ARG A 371 -4.52 17.96 13.71
C ARG A 371 -4.86 16.62 14.39
N GLY A 372 -4.90 16.62 15.72
CA GLY A 372 -5.19 15.40 16.50
C GLY A 372 -6.60 14.88 16.26
N LEU A 373 -7.60 15.76 16.23
CA LEU A 373 -8.98 15.38 15.90
C LEU A 373 -9.13 14.89 14.47
N VAL A 374 -8.57 15.61 13.49
CA VAL A 374 -8.59 15.18 12.09
C VAL A 374 -8.01 13.78 11.95
N ASN A 375 -6.80 13.55 12.48
CA ASN A 375 -6.16 12.23 12.42
C ASN A 375 -7.03 11.15 13.10
N ALA A 376 -7.50 11.39 14.32
CA ALA A 376 -8.25 10.39 15.06
C ALA A 376 -9.59 10.03 14.41
N LEU A 377 -10.29 11.02 13.86
CA LEU A 377 -11.61 10.82 13.26
C LEU A 377 -11.54 10.21 11.86
N THR A 378 -10.53 10.58 11.06
CA THR A 378 -10.35 10.00 9.71
C THR A 378 -9.72 8.62 9.73
N ASP A 379 -8.93 8.29 10.76
CA ASP A 379 -8.29 6.99 10.91
C ASP A 379 -9.19 5.96 11.61
N ALA A 380 -10.28 6.39 12.27
CA ALA A 380 -11.21 5.48 12.95
C ALA A 380 -12.01 4.65 11.92
N PRO A 381 -11.84 3.29 11.89
CA PRO A 381 -12.34 2.48 10.78
C PRO A 381 -13.85 2.30 10.79
N ASP A 382 -14.47 2.25 11.96
CA ASP A 382 -15.88 1.89 12.12
C ASP A 382 -16.52 2.70 13.22
N TRP A 383 -17.39 3.58 12.87
CA TRP A 383 -18.24 4.23 13.84
C TRP A 383 -19.66 4.44 13.31
N ARG A 384 -20.60 4.38 14.20
CA ARG A 384 -22.01 4.53 13.88
C ARG A 384 -22.43 5.94 14.24
N PRO A 385 -22.86 6.77 13.27
CA PRO A 385 -23.49 8.02 13.64
C PRO A 385 -24.77 7.73 14.45
N GLY A 386 -24.89 8.33 15.61
CA GLY A 386 -26.16 8.35 16.33
C GLY A 386 -27.19 9.07 15.45
N GLY A 387 -28.14 8.31 14.87
CA GLY A 387 -29.28 8.87 14.13
C GLY A 387 -28.97 9.40 12.73
N GLY A 388 -28.85 8.53 11.77
CA GLY A 388 -29.38 8.66 10.41
C GLY A 388 -28.55 9.30 9.33
N SER A 389 -27.97 10.44 9.37
CA SER A 389 -27.25 11.05 8.25
C SER A 389 -25.73 11.09 8.48
N GLY A 390 -24.97 10.67 7.48
CA GLY A 390 -23.53 10.50 7.59
C GLY A 390 -22.82 11.73 8.17
N LEU A 391 -22.02 11.54 9.22
CA LEU A 391 -21.29 12.59 9.89
C LEU A 391 -20.20 13.15 8.96
N ILE A 392 -20.14 14.47 8.88
CA ILE A 392 -19.17 15.21 8.08
C ILE A 392 -18.04 15.68 9.02
N LEU A 393 -16.79 15.60 8.59
CA LEU A 393 -15.65 15.99 9.39
C LEU A 393 -15.74 17.45 9.87
N LEU A 394 -16.16 18.37 9.00
CA LEU A 394 -16.31 19.78 9.37
C LEU A 394 -17.30 19.98 10.51
N ASP A 395 -18.45 19.28 10.46
CA ASP A 395 -19.48 19.37 11.51
C ASP A 395 -18.99 18.75 12.83
N ALA A 396 -18.22 17.67 12.73
CA ALA A 396 -17.58 17.06 13.89
C ALA A 396 -16.56 18.02 14.54
N LEU A 397 -15.71 18.67 13.75
CA LEU A 397 -14.75 19.65 14.26
C LEU A 397 -15.44 20.85 14.91
N ARG A 398 -16.45 21.45 14.25
CA ARG A 398 -17.26 22.56 14.79
C ARG A 398 -17.98 22.19 16.08
N THR A 399 -18.32 20.91 16.22
CA THR A 399 -19.00 20.39 17.43
C THR A 399 -18.03 20.14 18.58
N LEU A 400 -16.86 19.58 18.31
CA LEU A 400 -15.91 19.14 19.34
C LEU A 400 -15.00 20.27 19.85
N LEU A 401 -14.46 21.11 18.94
CA LEU A 401 -13.49 22.13 19.32
C LEU A 401 -14.00 23.10 20.40
N PRO A 402 -15.23 23.66 20.32
CA PRO A 402 -15.76 24.51 21.40
C PRO A 402 -15.91 23.77 22.73
N ARG A 403 -16.31 22.48 22.71
CA ARG A 403 -16.44 21.64 23.92
C ARG A 403 -15.09 21.41 24.62
N LEU A 404 -14.00 21.47 23.86
CA LEU A 404 -12.63 21.35 24.36
C LEU A 404 -12.02 22.69 24.80
N GLY A 405 -12.76 23.81 24.67
CA GLY A 405 -12.26 25.15 24.94
C GLY A 405 -11.46 25.78 23.79
N TYR A 406 -11.57 25.20 22.58
CA TYR A 406 -10.92 25.69 21.35
C TYR A 406 -11.99 26.24 20.39
N ALA A 407 -12.70 27.32 20.80
CA ALA A 407 -13.63 27.99 19.93
C ALA A 407 -12.87 28.69 18.79
N LEU A 408 -12.93 28.12 17.59
CA LEU A 408 -12.33 28.64 16.37
C LEU A 408 -13.44 29.07 15.41
N ASP A 409 -13.29 30.27 14.83
CA ASP A 409 -14.11 30.65 13.69
C ASP A 409 -13.65 29.93 12.41
N ASP A 410 -14.41 30.08 11.32
CA ASP A 410 -14.12 29.41 10.05
C ASP A 410 -12.79 29.85 9.43
N ALA A 411 -12.37 31.10 9.61
CA ALA A 411 -11.08 31.59 9.11
C ALA A 411 -9.93 30.98 9.88
N GLN A 412 -10.05 30.91 11.21
CA GLN A 412 -9.08 30.28 12.10
C GLN A 412 -8.96 28.78 11.85
N LEU A 413 -10.08 28.09 11.64
CA LEU A 413 -10.10 26.67 11.31
C LEU A 413 -9.49 26.41 9.93
N ALA A 414 -9.81 27.25 8.93
CA ALA A 414 -9.23 27.17 7.60
C ALA A 414 -7.70 27.32 7.60
N ASP A 415 -7.15 28.29 8.36
CA ASP A 415 -5.72 28.49 8.51
C ASP A 415 -5.02 27.24 9.09
N ARG A 416 -5.60 26.62 10.14
CA ARG A 416 -5.01 25.43 10.76
C ARG A 416 -5.07 24.20 9.87
N LEU A 417 -6.15 24.02 9.11
CA LEU A 417 -6.24 22.98 8.08
C LEU A 417 -5.24 23.21 6.94
N ALA A 418 -5.02 24.45 6.53
CA ALA A 418 -4.02 24.79 5.51
C ALA A 418 -2.59 24.52 5.98
N ARG A 419 -2.27 24.81 7.25
CA ARG A 419 -0.97 24.44 7.86
C ARG A 419 -0.76 22.93 7.88
N GLU A 420 -1.79 22.16 8.25
CA GLU A 420 -1.76 20.70 8.20
C GLU A 420 -1.55 20.19 6.78
N SER A 421 -2.24 20.76 5.78
CA SER A 421 -2.05 20.46 4.36
C SER A 421 -0.61 20.65 3.91
N ARG A 422 -0.03 21.80 4.27
CA ARG A 422 1.37 22.13 3.93
C ARG A 422 2.33 21.11 4.54
N PHE A 423 2.15 20.81 5.83
CA PHE A 423 2.97 19.81 6.52
C PHE A 423 2.86 18.43 5.84
N GLN A 424 1.65 17.94 5.58
CA GLN A 424 1.43 16.65 4.94
C GLN A 424 1.99 16.61 3.50
N SER A 425 1.91 17.70 2.77
CA SER A 425 2.48 17.81 1.42
C SER A 425 4.02 17.72 1.46
N ILE A 426 4.66 18.37 2.43
CA ILE A 426 6.11 18.28 2.64
C ILE A 426 6.51 16.84 2.99
N VAL A 427 5.78 16.20 3.89
CA VAL A 427 6.11 14.84 4.36
C VAL A 427 5.90 13.78 3.29
N SER A 428 4.84 13.88 2.50
CA SER A 428 4.45 12.84 1.53
C SER A 428 5.02 13.07 0.12
N ASP A 429 5.61 14.22 -0.14
CA ASP A 429 6.02 14.68 -1.48
C ASP A 429 4.87 14.69 -2.51
N ARG A 430 3.68 15.04 -2.04
CA ARG A 430 2.46 15.12 -2.84
C ARG A 430 1.69 16.36 -2.47
N VAL A 431 1.01 16.95 -3.43
CA VAL A 431 0.06 18.03 -3.14
C VAL A 431 -1.12 17.46 -2.36
N ILE A 432 -1.29 17.91 -1.12
CA ILE A 432 -2.40 17.54 -0.25
C ILE A 432 -3.17 18.82 0.09
N GLU A 433 -4.43 18.85 -0.29
CA GLU A 433 -5.32 19.98 -0.04
C GLU A 433 -6.37 19.61 1.02
N ARG A 434 -6.20 20.14 2.23
CA ARG A 434 -7.12 19.97 3.37
C ARG A 434 -7.60 21.33 3.84
N GLY A 435 -8.60 21.89 3.17
CA GLY A 435 -9.29 23.11 3.58
C GLY A 435 -10.69 22.84 4.10
N LEU A 436 -11.49 23.89 4.35
CA LEU A 436 -12.89 23.76 4.79
C LEU A 436 -13.73 22.96 3.77
N GLY A 437 -13.51 23.16 2.47
CA GLY A 437 -14.19 22.40 1.42
C GLY A 437 -13.90 20.90 1.49
N TRP A 438 -12.64 20.53 1.71
CA TRP A 438 -12.27 19.14 1.94
C TRP A 438 -12.94 18.59 3.20
N ALA A 439 -12.91 19.31 4.32
CA ALA A 439 -13.54 18.88 5.56
C ALA A 439 -15.07 18.74 5.43
N ALA A 440 -15.71 19.62 4.66
CA ALA A 440 -17.14 19.55 4.36
C ALA A 440 -17.49 18.39 3.41
N ALA A 441 -16.58 17.98 2.55
CA ALA A 441 -16.75 16.83 1.66
C ALA A 441 -16.36 15.50 2.31
N THR A 442 -15.52 15.52 3.35
CA THR A 442 -15.01 14.31 4.02
C THR A 442 -16.11 13.70 4.90
N ARG A 443 -16.65 12.59 4.43
CA ARG A 443 -17.53 11.74 5.23
C ARG A 443 -16.69 10.86 6.11
N LEU A 444 -16.99 10.88 7.40
CA LEU A 444 -16.31 10.01 8.34
C LEU A 444 -16.84 8.58 8.17
N PRO A 445 -15.99 7.54 8.32
CA PRO A 445 -16.41 6.18 8.11
C PRO A 445 -17.58 5.86 9.04
N ALA A 446 -18.76 5.66 8.48
CA ALA A 446 -19.89 5.14 9.20
C ALA A 446 -19.76 3.62 9.19
N GLY A 447 -19.71 2.99 10.35
CA GLY A 447 -19.90 1.56 10.45
C GLY A 447 -21.20 1.19 9.71
N GLY A 448 -21.12 0.18 8.87
CA GLY A 448 -22.34 -0.37 8.25
C GLY A 448 -23.36 -0.65 9.35
N PRO A 449 -24.67 -0.67 9.06
CA PRO A 449 -25.68 -0.98 10.04
C PRO A 449 -25.26 -2.28 10.75
N ALA A 450 -25.39 -2.29 12.09
CA ALA A 450 -25.30 -3.56 12.78
C ALA A 450 -26.22 -4.49 12.02
N ARG A 451 -25.66 -5.50 11.39
CA ARG A 451 -26.47 -6.49 10.67
C ARG A 451 -27.36 -7.15 11.71
N SER A 452 -28.51 -6.50 11.99
CA SER A 452 -29.53 -7.04 12.84
C SER A 452 -30.08 -8.26 12.11
N GLY A 453 -29.70 -9.45 12.56
CA GLY A 453 -30.37 -10.69 12.21
C GLY A 453 -30.41 -11.11 10.74
N ALA A 454 -29.88 -10.33 9.81
CA ALA A 454 -29.80 -10.77 8.41
C ALA A 454 -28.78 -11.92 8.32
N ASN A 455 -29.25 -13.07 7.92
CA ASN A 455 -28.41 -14.25 7.69
C ASN A 455 -27.24 -13.86 6.78
N PRO A 456 -25.97 -13.89 7.28
CA PRO A 456 -24.82 -13.49 6.48
C PRO A 456 -24.72 -14.24 5.14
N ARG A 457 -25.28 -15.46 5.13
CA ARG A 457 -25.35 -16.31 3.95
C ARG A 457 -26.33 -15.78 2.90
N ALA A 458 -27.46 -15.19 3.29
CA ALA A 458 -28.39 -14.55 2.36
C ALA A 458 -27.78 -13.29 1.73
N ALA A 459 -27.17 -12.43 2.54
CA ALA A 459 -26.46 -11.26 2.04
C ALA A 459 -25.26 -11.61 1.14
N LEU A 460 -24.57 -12.71 1.41
CA LEU A 460 -23.49 -13.21 0.57
C LEU A 460 -24.03 -13.74 -0.78
N VAL A 461 -25.18 -14.41 -0.77
CA VAL A 461 -25.87 -14.89 -2.00
C VAL A 461 -26.31 -13.71 -2.86
N GLU A 462 -26.93 -12.68 -2.27
CA GLU A 462 -27.34 -11.47 -2.99
C GLU A 462 -26.14 -10.68 -3.54
N ALA A 463 -25.10 -10.50 -2.74
CA ALA A 463 -23.88 -9.85 -3.20
C ALA A 463 -23.18 -10.65 -4.30
N SER A 464 -23.18 -11.99 -4.21
CA SER A 464 -22.61 -12.86 -5.25
C SER A 464 -23.40 -12.79 -6.55
N ALA A 465 -24.73 -12.72 -6.49
CA ALA A 465 -25.59 -12.54 -7.65
C ALA A 465 -25.34 -11.17 -8.32
N GLU A 466 -25.22 -10.12 -7.53
CA GLU A 466 -24.93 -8.77 -8.04
C GLU A 466 -23.54 -8.68 -8.67
N ILE A 467 -22.53 -9.30 -8.06
CA ILE A 467 -21.19 -9.39 -8.65
C ILE A 467 -21.21 -10.17 -9.97
N ALA A 468 -22.01 -11.23 -10.07
CA ALA A 468 -22.15 -11.97 -11.32
C ALA A 468 -22.78 -11.09 -12.41
N ARG A 469 -23.85 -10.35 -12.08
CA ARG A 469 -24.51 -9.39 -12.97
C ARG A 469 -23.55 -8.31 -13.45
N LEU A 470 -22.80 -7.67 -12.53
CA LEU A 470 -21.83 -6.64 -12.87
C LEU A 470 -20.67 -7.16 -13.72
N ARG A 471 -20.28 -8.41 -13.56
CA ARG A 471 -19.26 -9.05 -14.42
C ARG A 471 -19.77 -9.29 -15.83
N GLU A 472 -21.01 -9.70 -15.98
CA GLU A 472 -21.68 -9.87 -17.28
C GLU A 472 -21.80 -8.52 -18.01
N GLU A 473 -22.23 -7.49 -17.30
CA GLU A 473 -22.32 -6.13 -17.82
C GLU A 473 -20.93 -5.58 -18.24
N ASN A 474 -19.90 -5.80 -17.42
CA ASN A 474 -18.51 -5.44 -17.77
C ASN A 474 -17.98 -6.21 -18.99
N ALA A 475 -18.35 -7.49 -19.12
CA ALA A 475 -17.98 -8.29 -20.28
C ALA A 475 -18.67 -7.77 -21.55
N ALA A 476 -19.94 -7.41 -21.46
CA ALA A 476 -20.70 -6.81 -22.55
C ALA A 476 -20.12 -5.44 -22.97
N LEU A 477 -19.81 -4.59 -22.00
CA LEU A 477 -19.18 -3.28 -22.27
C LEU A 477 -17.78 -3.43 -22.91
N ARG A 478 -16.99 -4.40 -22.50
CA ARG A 478 -15.70 -4.69 -23.13
C ARG A 478 -15.85 -5.19 -24.56
N ALA A 479 -16.82 -6.06 -24.81
CA ALA A 479 -17.13 -6.54 -26.14
C ALA A 479 -17.62 -5.40 -27.07
N ALA A 480 -18.50 -4.52 -26.58
CA ALA A 480 -18.95 -3.35 -27.31
C ALA A 480 -17.78 -2.40 -27.64
N ARG A 481 -16.91 -2.12 -26.66
CA ARG A 481 -15.73 -1.28 -26.88
C ARG A 481 -14.74 -1.89 -27.89
N THR A 482 -14.62 -3.20 -27.93
CA THR A 482 -13.78 -3.89 -28.93
C THR A 482 -14.40 -3.81 -30.33
N ALA A 483 -15.73 -3.93 -30.42
CA ALA A 483 -16.45 -3.77 -31.68
C ALA A 483 -16.36 -2.33 -32.23
N ASP A 484 -16.51 -1.33 -31.35
CA ASP A 484 -16.36 0.08 -31.71
C ASP A 484 -14.93 0.39 -32.18
N ALA A 485 -13.92 -0.15 -31.52
CA ALA A 485 -12.52 0.02 -31.93
C ALA A 485 -12.23 -0.64 -33.29
N ALA A 486 -12.84 -1.79 -33.57
CA ALA A 486 -12.74 -2.45 -34.88
C ALA A 486 -13.43 -1.62 -35.98
N ALA A 487 -14.62 -1.11 -35.72
CA ALA A 487 -15.35 -0.24 -36.65
C ALA A 487 -14.59 1.05 -36.94
N HIS A 488 -13.97 1.64 -35.91
CA HIS A 488 -13.11 2.83 -36.08
C HIS A 488 -11.89 2.53 -36.96
N ALA A 489 -11.21 1.41 -36.73
CA ALA A 489 -10.08 0.99 -37.53
C ALA A 489 -10.44 0.68 -39.01
N ASP A 490 -11.66 0.18 -39.25
CA ASP A 490 -12.15 -0.03 -40.63
C ASP A 490 -12.44 1.29 -41.34
N THR A 491 -13.03 2.25 -40.61
CA THR A 491 -13.27 3.60 -41.15
C THR A 491 -11.96 4.32 -41.50
N GLU A 492 -10.94 4.19 -40.63
CA GLU A 492 -9.60 4.74 -40.88
C GLU A 492 -8.93 4.09 -42.13
N ARG A 493 -9.05 2.77 -42.26
CA ARG A 493 -8.53 2.06 -43.45
C ARG A 493 -9.23 2.49 -44.71
N GLU A 494 -10.54 2.70 -44.70
CA GLU A 494 -11.28 3.17 -45.84
C GLU A 494 -10.91 4.63 -46.19
N SER A 495 -10.74 5.48 -45.21
CA SER A 495 -10.26 6.86 -45.38
C SER A 495 -8.85 6.89 -46.00
N ALA A 496 -7.93 6.06 -45.51
CA ALA A 496 -6.58 5.93 -46.06
C ALA A 496 -6.63 5.50 -47.56
N ARG A 497 -7.41 4.47 -47.88
CA ARG A 497 -7.58 4.01 -49.28
C ARG A 497 -8.18 5.09 -50.19
N ARG A 498 -9.05 5.95 -49.64
CA ARG A 498 -9.62 7.09 -50.36
C ARG A 498 -8.55 8.15 -50.61
N THR A 499 -7.74 8.44 -49.63
CA THR A 499 -6.61 9.36 -49.76
C THR A 499 -5.58 8.88 -50.77
N ASP A 500 -5.20 7.60 -50.73
CA ASP A 500 -4.27 7.00 -51.72
C ASP A 500 -4.79 7.10 -53.16
N ARG A 501 -6.11 6.87 -53.37
CA ARG A 501 -6.73 7.05 -54.70
C ARG A 501 -6.66 8.49 -55.19
N VAL A 502 -6.90 9.47 -54.28
CA VAL A 502 -6.79 10.89 -54.62
C VAL A 502 -5.36 11.26 -54.98
N ILE A 503 -4.37 10.76 -54.26
CA ILE A 503 -2.95 10.99 -54.55
C ILE A 503 -2.56 10.37 -55.89
N ALA A 504 -2.98 9.12 -56.13
CA ALA A 504 -2.71 8.45 -57.44
C ALA A 504 -3.31 9.23 -58.59
N TYR A 505 -4.56 9.68 -58.50
CA TYR A 505 -5.22 10.49 -59.51
C TYR A 505 -4.54 11.85 -59.74
N ALA A 506 -4.12 12.51 -58.64
CA ALA A 506 -3.34 13.75 -58.73
C ALA A 506 -2.00 13.54 -59.45
N ALA A 507 -1.33 12.41 -59.20
CA ALA A 507 -0.09 12.05 -59.90
C ALA A 507 -0.30 11.76 -61.39
N GLU A 508 -1.45 11.18 -61.77
CA GLU A 508 -1.81 10.98 -63.19
C GLU A 508 -2.08 12.30 -63.90
N LEU A 509 -2.82 13.21 -63.22
CA LEU A 509 -3.05 14.55 -63.76
C LEU A 509 -1.74 15.34 -63.93
N HIS A 510 -0.81 15.23 -63.02
CA HIS A 510 0.51 15.85 -63.16
C HIS A 510 1.29 15.31 -64.35
N ARG A 511 1.32 13.99 -64.52
CA ARG A 511 1.98 13.34 -65.66
C ARG A 511 1.35 13.76 -67.00
N ALA A 512 0.02 13.83 -67.06
CA ALA A 512 -0.70 14.30 -68.24
C ALA A 512 -0.41 15.78 -68.55
N ARG A 513 -0.36 16.63 -67.52
CA ARG A 513 0.02 18.04 -67.66
C ARG A 513 1.45 18.19 -68.20
N ASP A 514 2.39 17.45 -67.62
CA ASP A 514 3.80 17.52 -68.00
C ASP A 514 4.01 16.98 -69.47
N HIS A 515 3.26 15.95 -69.82
CA HIS A 515 3.25 15.44 -71.23
C HIS A 515 2.69 16.50 -72.17
N LEU A 516 1.59 17.16 -71.80
CA LEU A 516 1.03 18.25 -72.61
C LEU A 516 2.02 19.44 -72.75
N GLN A 517 2.66 19.81 -71.61
CA GLN A 517 3.66 20.87 -71.60
C GLN A 517 4.85 20.54 -72.50
N ASN A 518 5.39 19.32 -72.40
CA ASN A 518 6.49 18.87 -73.24
C ASN A 518 6.11 18.82 -74.75
N THR A 519 4.86 18.44 -75.05
CA THR A 519 4.35 18.41 -76.40
C THR A 519 4.19 19.83 -76.96
N LEU A 520 3.74 20.78 -76.17
CA LEU A 520 3.65 22.19 -76.53
C LEU A 520 5.03 22.83 -76.74
N ASP A 521 5.98 22.49 -75.89
CA ASP A 521 7.33 23.01 -75.97
C ASP A 521 8.06 22.42 -77.21
N ALA A 522 7.86 21.13 -77.53
CA ALA A 522 8.35 20.51 -78.75
C ALA A 522 7.71 21.13 -80.02
N ARG A 523 6.45 21.47 -79.98
CA ARG A 523 5.76 22.19 -81.08
C ARG A 523 6.25 23.64 -81.24
N ARG A 524 6.61 24.31 -80.15
CA ARG A 524 7.23 25.65 -80.20
C ARG A 524 8.66 25.62 -80.76
N ALA A 525 9.41 24.58 -80.44
CA ALA A 525 10.77 24.38 -80.94
C ALA A 525 10.80 24.03 -82.44
N SER A 526 9.76 23.39 -82.98
CA SER A 526 9.63 23.16 -84.47
C SER A 526 9.10 24.44 -85.09
N SER A 527 9.97 25.16 -85.85
CA SER A 527 9.76 26.50 -86.41
C SER A 527 8.63 26.62 -87.46
N ALA A 528 7.72 25.65 -87.54
CA ALA A 528 6.65 25.60 -88.56
C ALA A 528 5.25 26.06 -88.04
N TYR A 529 5.08 26.33 -86.76
CA TYR A 529 3.76 26.66 -86.14
C TYR A 529 3.72 27.89 -85.22
N GLY A 530 4.47 28.90 -85.59
CA GLY A 530 4.53 30.15 -84.78
C GLY A 530 3.30 31.07 -84.87
N ARG A 531 2.18 30.68 -85.47
CA ARG A 531 0.97 31.55 -85.48
C ARG A 531 -0.30 30.69 -85.46
N ARG A 532 -1.07 30.86 -84.37
CA ARG A 532 -2.45 30.48 -84.12
C ARG A 532 -2.64 29.39 -83.03
N LEU A 533 -2.51 29.79 -81.77
CA LEU A 533 -3.19 29.08 -80.66
C LEU A 533 -4.27 30.00 -80.13
N PRO A 534 -5.54 29.52 -79.96
CA PRO A 534 -6.61 30.34 -79.43
C PRO A 534 -6.36 30.61 -77.92
N LEU A 535 -6.52 31.86 -77.49
CA LEU A 535 -6.31 32.39 -76.16
C LEU A 535 -7.04 31.62 -75.05
N ARG A 536 -7.99 30.74 -75.34
CA ARG A 536 -8.70 29.90 -74.35
C ARG A 536 -7.84 28.78 -73.73
N LEU A 537 -6.85 28.27 -74.39
CA LEU A 537 -5.96 27.18 -73.90
C LEU A 537 -4.89 27.70 -72.95
N LEU A 538 -4.50 28.95 -73.04
CA LEU A 538 -3.52 29.59 -72.12
C LEU A 538 -4.09 29.92 -70.75
N ARG A 539 -5.43 30.02 -70.59
CA ARG A 539 -6.09 30.24 -69.28
C ARG A 539 -6.24 28.95 -68.46
N LEU A 540 -6.25 27.79 -69.10
CA LEU A 540 -6.33 26.50 -68.38
C LEU A 540 -4.98 26.01 -67.83
N LEU A 541 -3.88 26.55 -68.34
CA LEU A 541 -2.50 26.18 -67.89
C LEU A 541 -1.90 27.09 -66.81
N ARG A 542 -2.56 28.25 -66.55
CA ARG A 542 -2.19 29.09 -65.40
C ARG A 542 -3.21 28.80 -64.29
N GLY A 543 -2.88 27.79 -63.48
CA GLY A 543 -3.60 27.51 -62.25
C GLY A 543 -3.66 28.78 -61.41
N THR A 544 -4.83 29.28 -61.18
CA THR A 544 -5.17 30.16 -60.09
C THR A 544 -5.70 29.31 -58.92
N PRO A 545 -5.46 29.77 -57.69
CA PRO A 545 -5.46 28.98 -56.48
C PRO A 545 -6.81 28.34 -56.15
#